data_32a03b7faa3f533690c1ab9aa81afddf
#
_entry.id   32a03b7faa3f533690c1ab9aa81afddf
#
_cell.length_a   1.000
_cell.length_b   1.000
_cell.length_c   1.000
_cell.angle_alpha   90.00
_cell.angle_beta   90.00
_cell.angle_gamma   90.00
#
_symmetry.space_group_name_H-M   'P 1'
#
loop_
_entity.id
_entity.type
_entity.pdbx_description
1 polymer ?
#
loop_
_entity_poly.entity_id
_entity_poly.type
_entity_poly.pdbx_seq_one_letter_code
_entity_poly.pdbx_strand_id
1 'polypeptide(L)'
;ANIARSNEQNPIVIYNTSGVFSVGLKAKNDAGVSDDALINFLQVGGEQYIWNISPEENSSLNKIDMSWYGYYAGSNWLGITKFAEQFAAPSAQAQIKSVDIYFASNTTVTPDTLINVSIAEVGTDGMPGTVLATTSLKASQLIYVDNDMKPTTFAFATPITVNKAFFVVIDGIPNIDNGTKKDEIAIFCHRRKTNEKCTTFHLLANEDEHHQPTGTYTWLKNTEDPLSMAVCPLLSYNLSPTAIDHP
;
A
#
# COMPACT_ATOMS: atom_id res chain seq x y z
N ALA A 1 19.67 -26.20 11.33
CA ALA A 1 19.01 -25.01 11.86
C ALA A 1 19.28 -24.99 13.36
N ASN A 2 19.95 -23.94 13.86
CA ASN A 2 20.09 -23.73 15.30
C ASN A 2 18.74 -23.25 15.83
N ILE A 3 18.05 -24.09 16.59
CA ILE A 3 16.84 -23.71 17.29
C ILE A 3 17.30 -22.92 18.53
N ALA A 4 17.13 -21.61 18.51
CA ALA A 4 17.32 -20.78 19.69
C ALA A 4 16.25 -21.11 20.73
N ARG A 5 16.63 -21.35 21.98
CA ARG A 5 15.71 -21.57 23.10
C ARG A 5 16.09 -20.64 24.23
N SER A 6 15.11 -20.10 24.94
CA SER A 6 15.29 -19.34 26.17
C SER A 6 14.28 -19.84 27.21
N ASN A 7 14.71 -19.83 28.48
CA ASN A 7 13.88 -20.07 29.64
C ASN A 7 13.47 -18.77 30.35
N GLU A 8 13.84 -17.63 29.80
CA GLU A 8 13.47 -16.33 30.33
C GLU A 8 11.97 -16.05 30.06
N GLN A 9 11.32 -15.36 30.96
CA GLN A 9 9.94 -14.96 30.84
C GLN A 9 9.73 -14.00 29.67
N ASN A 10 10.69 -13.12 29.41
CA ASN A 10 10.68 -12.12 28.35
C ASN A 10 11.99 -12.19 27.55
N PRO A 11 12.19 -13.21 26.71
CA PRO A 11 13.44 -13.38 25.98
C PRO A 11 13.58 -12.35 24.86
N ILE A 12 14.82 -11.86 24.67
CA ILE A 12 15.20 -11.09 23.48
C ILE A 12 15.80 -12.06 22.48
N VAL A 13 15.22 -12.09 21.27
CA VAL A 13 15.70 -12.96 20.18
C VAL A 13 16.23 -12.09 19.04
N ILE A 14 17.46 -12.37 18.60
CA ILE A 14 18.11 -11.70 17.48
C ILE A 14 18.24 -12.68 16.32
N TYR A 15 17.75 -12.27 15.17
CA TYR A 15 17.82 -13.03 13.92
C TYR A 15 18.92 -12.42 13.04
N ASN A 16 19.97 -13.20 12.77
CA ASN A 16 21.14 -12.75 11.98
C ASN A 16 21.06 -13.13 10.49
N THR A 17 20.03 -13.85 10.11
CA THR A 17 19.81 -14.27 8.72
C THR A 17 18.36 -13.99 8.34
N SER A 18 18.14 -13.63 7.07
CA SER A 18 16.80 -13.53 6.53
C SER A 18 16.16 -14.91 6.40
N GLY A 19 14.86 -14.96 6.57
CA GLY A 19 14.08 -16.19 6.46
C GLY A 19 12.72 -16.07 7.13
N VAL A 20 11.96 -17.16 7.04
CA VAL A 20 10.67 -17.29 7.73
C VAL A 20 10.85 -18.22 8.91
N PHE A 21 10.49 -17.76 10.09
CA PHE A 21 10.72 -18.46 11.36
C PHE A 21 9.42 -18.78 12.05
N SER A 22 9.37 -19.96 12.65
CA SER A 22 8.30 -20.36 13.55
C SER A 22 8.66 -20.01 14.98
N VAL A 23 7.69 -19.57 15.76
CA VAL A 23 7.86 -19.25 17.19
C VAL A 23 7.02 -20.20 18.00
N GLY A 24 7.63 -20.85 19.00
CA GLY A 24 6.94 -21.75 19.90
C GLY A 24 7.06 -21.28 21.36
N LEU A 25 5.96 -21.43 22.10
CA LEU A 25 5.91 -21.20 23.55
C LEU A 25 5.63 -22.53 24.24
N LYS A 26 6.43 -22.84 25.26
CA LYS A 26 6.21 -23.97 26.13
C LYS A 26 6.04 -23.49 27.56
N ALA A 27 4.85 -23.64 28.10
CA ALA A 27 4.55 -23.33 29.49
C ALA A 27 4.49 -24.62 30.34
N LYS A 28 5.06 -24.59 31.55
CA LYS A 28 5.03 -25.70 32.48
C LYS A 28 4.64 -25.23 33.88
N ASN A 29 3.76 -25.97 34.52
CA ASN A 29 3.42 -25.82 35.93
C ASN A 29 3.25 -27.21 36.59
N ASP A 30 2.82 -27.25 37.85
CA ASP A 30 2.61 -28.50 38.57
C ASP A 30 1.47 -29.35 38.02
N ALA A 31 0.55 -28.76 37.24
CA ALA A 31 -0.58 -29.45 36.60
C ALA A 31 -0.18 -30.06 35.24
N GLY A 32 0.94 -29.65 34.65
CA GLY A 32 1.40 -30.19 33.39
C GLY A 32 2.18 -29.22 32.49
N VAL A 33 2.24 -29.58 31.22
CA VAL A 33 2.91 -28.83 30.17
C VAL A 33 1.92 -28.49 29.07
N SER A 34 1.96 -27.25 28.60
CA SER A 34 1.24 -26.79 27.41
C SER A 34 2.23 -26.26 26.39
N ASP A 35 2.12 -26.71 25.17
CA ASP A 35 2.93 -26.26 24.03
C ASP A 35 2.03 -25.59 23.00
N ASP A 36 2.47 -24.44 22.46
CA ASP A 36 1.85 -23.78 21.33
C ASP A 36 2.93 -23.31 20.36
N ALA A 37 2.65 -23.33 19.06
CA ALA A 37 3.60 -22.93 18.05
C ALA A 37 2.91 -22.20 16.90
N LEU A 38 3.40 -20.99 16.60
CA LEU A 38 3.03 -20.23 15.40
C LEU A 38 4.01 -20.57 14.28
N ILE A 39 3.54 -21.34 13.31
CA ILE A 39 4.37 -21.80 12.18
C ILE A 39 4.48 -20.70 11.12
N ASN A 40 5.71 -20.47 10.65
CA ASN A 40 6.02 -19.42 9.65
C ASN A 40 5.49 -18.02 10.06
N PHE A 41 5.53 -17.76 11.35
CA PHE A 41 4.93 -16.54 11.93
C PHE A 41 5.76 -15.29 11.72
N LEU A 42 7.09 -15.41 11.77
CA LEU A 42 8.00 -14.28 11.72
C LEU A 42 8.84 -14.32 10.45
N GLN A 43 8.67 -13.33 9.59
CA GLN A 43 9.57 -13.12 8.45
C GLN A 43 10.65 -12.11 8.84
N VAL A 44 11.91 -12.47 8.64
CA VAL A 44 13.08 -11.63 8.93
C VAL A 44 13.83 -11.34 7.65
N GLY A 45 13.97 -10.08 7.29
CA GLY A 45 14.65 -9.66 6.06
C GLY A 45 14.04 -10.22 4.78
N GLY A 46 14.83 -10.21 3.71
CA GLY A 46 14.37 -10.68 2.40
C GLY A 46 13.34 -9.75 1.78
N GLU A 47 12.52 -10.29 0.90
CA GLU A 47 11.45 -9.55 0.24
C GLU A 47 10.11 -9.81 0.92
N GLN A 48 9.33 -8.75 1.16
CA GLN A 48 8.00 -8.87 1.69
C GLN A 48 7.08 -7.77 1.15
N TYR A 49 5.86 -8.16 0.83
CA TYR A 49 4.81 -7.20 0.55
C TYR A 49 4.29 -6.59 1.86
N ILE A 50 4.13 -5.28 1.87
CA ILE A 50 3.44 -4.60 2.96
C ILE A 50 2.08 -4.14 2.49
N TRP A 51 1.10 -4.26 3.37
CA TRP A 51 -0.29 -3.94 3.06
C TRP A 51 -0.96 -3.21 4.23
N ASN A 52 -1.73 -2.18 3.95
CA ASN A 52 -2.55 -1.50 4.97
C ASN A 52 -3.88 -2.22 5.25
N ILE A 53 -4.23 -3.19 4.43
CA ILE A 53 -5.45 -3.99 4.52
C ILE A 53 -5.10 -5.31 5.19
N SER A 54 -5.79 -5.64 6.28
CA SER A 54 -5.55 -6.90 6.99
C SER A 54 -6.14 -8.10 6.22
N PRO A 55 -5.69 -9.33 6.50
CA PRO A 55 -6.27 -10.53 5.88
C PRO A 55 -7.78 -10.66 6.09
N GLU A 56 -8.30 -10.21 7.23
CA GLU A 56 -9.73 -10.23 7.57
C GLU A 56 -10.52 -9.22 6.74
N GLU A 57 -9.92 -8.07 6.43
CA GLU A 57 -10.51 -7.01 5.61
C GLU A 57 -10.49 -7.34 4.12
N ASN A 58 -9.63 -8.27 3.69
CA ASN A 58 -9.44 -8.62 2.28
C ASN A 58 -10.74 -9.13 1.61
N SER A 59 -11.60 -9.81 2.35
CA SER A 59 -12.90 -10.30 1.85
C SER A 59 -13.93 -9.19 1.58
N SER A 60 -13.68 -7.96 2.05
CA SER A 60 -14.56 -6.80 1.91
C SER A 60 -14.07 -5.78 0.89
N LEU A 61 -13.00 -6.10 0.14
CA LEU A 61 -12.48 -5.25 -0.92
C LEU A 61 -13.50 -5.07 -2.05
N ASN A 62 -13.70 -3.82 -2.43
CA ASN A 62 -14.62 -3.49 -3.53
C ASN A 62 -14.17 -2.19 -4.21
N LYS A 63 -14.69 -1.92 -5.41
CA LYS A 63 -14.64 -0.57 -5.98
C LYS A 63 -15.64 0.32 -5.24
N ILE A 64 -15.25 1.54 -4.95
CA ILE A 64 -16.15 2.53 -4.34
C ILE A 64 -16.81 3.32 -5.46
N ASP A 65 -18.02 2.88 -5.81
CA ASP A 65 -18.83 3.50 -6.84
C ASP A 65 -19.58 4.70 -6.25
N MET A 66 -19.41 5.86 -6.87
CA MET A 66 -20.07 7.13 -6.53
C MET A 66 -21.16 7.47 -7.56
N SER A 67 -21.78 6.47 -8.12
CA SER A 67 -22.81 6.61 -9.17
C SER A 67 -22.26 7.33 -10.41
N TRP A 68 -22.91 8.36 -10.89
CA TRP A 68 -22.48 9.13 -12.06
C TRP A 68 -21.19 9.91 -11.89
N TYR A 69 -20.70 10.09 -10.65
CA TYR A 69 -19.39 10.71 -10.40
C TYR A 69 -18.20 9.78 -10.67
N GLY A 70 -18.45 8.49 -10.93
CA GLY A 70 -17.42 7.49 -11.18
C GLY A 70 -16.93 6.79 -9.92
N TYR A 71 -15.62 6.57 -9.81
CA TYR A 71 -15.04 5.80 -8.71
C TYR A 71 -14.17 6.68 -7.83
N TYR A 72 -14.26 6.50 -6.50
CA TYR A 72 -13.47 7.28 -5.56
C TYR A 72 -11.96 7.10 -5.81
N ALA A 73 -11.46 5.87 -5.91
CA ALA A 73 -10.07 5.57 -6.26
C ALA A 73 -9.99 5.10 -7.71
N GLY A 74 -10.25 6.01 -8.64
CA GLY A 74 -10.30 5.66 -10.05
C GLY A 74 -10.79 6.80 -10.94
N SER A 75 -11.27 6.43 -12.11
CA SER A 75 -11.89 7.38 -13.06
C SER A 75 -13.06 8.08 -12.40
N ASN A 76 -13.03 9.40 -12.31
CA ASN A 76 -14.02 10.19 -11.61
C ASN A 76 -14.29 11.52 -12.31
N TRP A 77 -15.36 12.17 -11.89
CA TRP A 77 -15.77 13.49 -12.36
C TRP A 77 -15.65 14.57 -11.28
N LEU A 78 -15.09 14.22 -10.12
CA LEU A 78 -14.96 15.13 -8.98
C LEU A 78 -13.73 16.03 -9.06
N GLY A 79 -12.93 15.96 -10.13
CA GLY A 79 -11.66 16.69 -10.23
C GLY A 79 -10.55 16.11 -9.37
N ILE A 80 -10.69 14.88 -8.88
CA ILE A 80 -9.61 14.18 -8.22
C ILE A 80 -8.61 13.73 -9.29
N THR A 81 -7.40 14.26 -9.22
CA THR A 81 -6.36 14.02 -10.23
C THR A 81 -5.32 13.00 -9.80
N LYS A 82 -5.14 12.81 -8.47
CA LYS A 82 -4.20 11.84 -7.90
C LYS A 82 -4.78 11.20 -6.67
N PHE A 83 -4.33 9.97 -6.42
CA PHE A 83 -4.61 9.22 -5.22
C PHE A 83 -3.31 8.86 -4.53
N ALA A 84 -3.30 8.77 -3.21
CA ALA A 84 -2.12 8.34 -2.47
C ALA A 84 -2.50 7.43 -1.31
N GLU A 85 -1.68 6.42 -1.07
CA GLU A 85 -1.78 5.51 0.06
C GLU A 85 -0.55 5.69 0.94
N GLN A 86 -0.74 6.00 2.22
CA GLN A 86 0.32 6.23 3.19
C GLN A 86 0.73 4.93 3.89
N PHE A 87 2.01 4.65 3.88
CA PHE A 87 2.61 3.53 4.60
C PHE A 87 3.43 4.02 5.80
N ALA A 88 3.39 3.25 6.88
CA ALA A 88 4.23 3.50 8.05
C ALA A 88 5.72 3.30 7.70
N ALA A 89 6.61 3.86 8.52
CA ALA A 89 8.04 3.58 8.41
C ALA A 89 8.28 2.06 8.51
N PRO A 90 9.10 1.49 7.61
CA PRO A 90 9.50 0.11 7.77
C PRO A 90 10.31 -0.08 9.06
N SER A 91 10.32 -1.29 9.61
CA SER A 91 11.01 -1.61 10.86
C SER A 91 12.52 -1.44 10.80
N ALA A 92 13.09 -1.46 9.60
CA ALA A 92 14.50 -1.18 9.30
C ALA A 92 14.58 -0.54 7.91
N GLN A 93 15.76 -0.04 7.54
CA GLN A 93 15.99 0.45 6.18
C GLN A 93 15.68 -0.66 5.15
N ALA A 94 14.85 -0.33 4.18
CA ALA A 94 14.40 -1.22 3.13
C ALA A 94 14.53 -0.56 1.75
N GLN A 95 14.40 -1.36 0.71
CA GLN A 95 14.34 -0.90 -0.67
C GLN A 95 13.00 -1.30 -1.29
N ILE A 96 12.25 -0.34 -1.81
CA ILE A 96 11.04 -0.61 -2.60
C ILE A 96 11.47 -0.99 -4.02
N LYS A 97 11.07 -2.19 -4.47
CA LYS A 97 11.37 -2.71 -5.82
C LYS A 97 10.23 -2.49 -6.79
N SER A 98 9.01 -2.65 -6.31
CA SER A 98 7.79 -2.53 -7.09
C SER A 98 6.61 -2.19 -6.19
N VAL A 99 5.51 -1.84 -6.83
CA VAL A 99 4.20 -1.70 -6.18
C VAL A 99 3.20 -2.53 -6.96
N ASP A 100 2.53 -3.44 -6.30
CA ASP A 100 1.38 -4.16 -6.83
C ASP A 100 0.10 -3.36 -6.54
N ILE A 101 -0.72 -3.15 -7.56
CA ILE A 101 -2.02 -2.48 -7.45
C ILE A 101 -3.08 -3.41 -8.02
N TYR A 102 -4.17 -3.59 -7.26
CA TYR A 102 -5.28 -4.44 -7.64
C TYR A 102 -6.43 -3.58 -8.20
N PHE A 103 -6.69 -3.75 -9.48
CA PHE A 103 -7.74 -3.00 -10.17
C PHE A 103 -9.07 -3.77 -10.13
N ALA A 104 -10.13 -3.06 -9.76
CA ALA A 104 -11.50 -3.57 -9.67
C ALA A 104 -12.33 -3.31 -10.93
N SER A 105 -11.80 -2.51 -11.83
CA SER A 105 -12.32 -2.24 -13.17
C SER A 105 -11.21 -1.72 -14.07
N ASN A 106 -11.20 -2.13 -15.32
CA ASN A 106 -10.34 -1.57 -16.36
C ASN A 106 -11.03 -1.69 -17.71
N THR A 107 -11.98 -0.78 -17.97
CA THR A 107 -12.51 -0.55 -19.32
C THR A 107 -11.92 0.76 -19.81
N THR A 108 -11.10 0.72 -20.84
CA THR A 108 -10.44 1.92 -21.35
C THR A 108 -10.68 2.12 -22.84
N VAL A 109 -10.95 3.36 -23.23
CA VAL A 109 -10.96 3.84 -24.62
C VAL A 109 -9.72 4.66 -24.93
N THR A 110 -8.91 4.94 -23.93
CA THR A 110 -7.58 5.61 -24.04
C THR A 110 -6.44 4.66 -23.64
N PRO A 111 -6.22 3.57 -24.38
CA PRO A 111 -5.33 2.48 -23.98
C PRO A 111 -3.87 2.88 -23.81
N ASP A 112 -3.45 3.96 -24.44
CA ASP A 112 -2.06 4.48 -24.38
C ASP A 112 -1.83 5.50 -23.27
N THR A 113 -2.87 5.90 -22.52
CA THR A 113 -2.73 6.79 -21.35
C THR A 113 -1.78 6.15 -20.34
N LEU A 114 -0.84 6.94 -19.84
CA LEU A 114 0.12 6.48 -18.84
C LEU A 114 -0.48 6.63 -17.43
N ILE A 115 -0.55 5.52 -16.75
CA ILE A 115 -0.82 5.48 -15.31
C ILE A 115 0.53 5.48 -14.61
N ASN A 116 0.77 6.49 -13.79
CA ASN A 116 2.02 6.68 -13.09
C ASN A 116 1.89 6.23 -11.64
N VAL A 117 2.92 5.56 -11.15
CA VAL A 117 3.05 5.19 -9.73
C VAL A 117 4.36 5.77 -9.22
N SER A 118 4.27 6.58 -8.18
CA SER A 118 5.41 7.25 -7.58
C SER A 118 5.54 6.88 -6.11
N ILE A 119 6.76 6.82 -5.62
CA ILE A 119 7.08 6.84 -4.20
C ILE A 119 7.39 8.27 -3.81
N ALA A 120 6.73 8.78 -2.77
CA ALA A 120 6.95 10.13 -2.28
C ALA A 120 7.21 10.13 -0.77
N GLU A 121 7.99 11.11 -0.32
CA GLU A 121 8.18 11.36 1.11
C GLU A 121 6.90 11.90 1.74
N VAL A 122 6.80 11.79 3.06
CA VAL A 122 5.79 12.52 3.82
C VAL A 122 6.27 13.95 4.03
N GLY A 123 5.53 14.91 3.51
CA GLY A 123 5.81 16.32 3.67
C GLY A 123 5.66 16.80 5.13
N THR A 124 6.11 18.00 5.42
CA THR A 124 6.03 18.60 6.76
C THR A 124 4.61 18.83 7.24
N ASP A 125 3.66 18.90 6.31
CA ASP A 125 2.22 19.02 6.52
C ASP A 125 1.52 17.66 6.65
N GLY A 126 2.28 16.56 6.53
CA GLY A 126 1.76 15.19 6.57
C GLY A 126 1.14 14.71 5.25
N MET A 127 1.22 15.52 4.19
CA MET A 127 0.73 15.20 2.85
C MET A 127 1.85 14.61 1.97
N PRO A 128 1.53 14.05 0.79
CA PRO A 128 2.54 13.62 -0.17
C PRO A 128 3.48 14.78 -0.55
N GLY A 129 4.76 14.61 -0.29
CA GLY A 129 5.82 15.61 -0.51
C GLY A 129 6.69 15.28 -1.72
N THR A 130 8.00 15.32 -1.54
CA THR A 130 8.99 15.09 -2.60
C THR A 130 8.86 13.71 -3.22
N VAL A 131 8.73 13.64 -4.54
CA VAL A 131 8.73 12.37 -5.28
C VAL A 131 10.17 11.84 -5.36
N LEU A 132 10.36 10.60 -4.92
CA LEU A 132 11.65 9.91 -4.93
C LEU A 132 11.89 9.17 -6.26
N ALA A 133 10.88 8.53 -6.79
CA ALA A 133 10.91 7.86 -8.09
C ALA A 133 9.50 7.66 -8.65
N THR A 134 9.42 7.48 -9.97
CA THR A 134 8.17 7.21 -10.69
C THR A 134 8.40 6.08 -11.68
N THR A 135 7.41 5.22 -11.82
CA THR A 135 7.29 4.22 -12.90
C THR A 135 5.92 4.33 -13.53
N SER A 136 5.76 3.86 -14.76
CA SER A 136 4.51 4.02 -15.51
C SER A 136 4.17 2.78 -16.31
N LEU A 137 2.89 2.50 -16.44
CA LEU A 137 2.34 1.54 -17.37
C LEU A 137 1.23 2.20 -18.20
N LYS A 138 1.00 1.69 -19.41
CA LYS A 138 -0.17 2.11 -20.19
C LYS A 138 -1.44 1.54 -19.58
N ALA A 139 -2.57 2.23 -19.71
CA ALA A 139 -3.86 1.76 -19.25
C ALA A 139 -4.22 0.37 -19.83
N SER A 140 -3.81 0.08 -21.05
CA SER A 140 -3.96 -1.24 -21.68
C SER A 140 -3.14 -2.37 -21.03
N GLN A 141 -2.16 -2.04 -20.19
CA GLN A 141 -1.31 -3.01 -19.49
C GLN A 141 -1.80 -3.33 -18.06
N LEU A 142 -2.82 -2.61 -17.59
CA LEU A 142 -3.41 -2.87 -16.28
C LEU A 142 -4.15 -4.20 -16.31
N ILE A 143 -3.90 -5.02 -15.31
CA ILE A 143 -4.53 -6.33 -15.17
C ILE A 143 -5.85 -6.16 -14.40
N TYR A 144 -6.93 -6.58 -15.04
CA TYR A 144 -8.23 -6.75 -14.42
C TYR A 144 -8.80 -8.10 -14.86
N VAL A 145 -9.28 -8.85 -13.89
CA VAL A 145 -9.97 -10.13 -14.14
C VAL A 145 -11.26 -10.11 -13.35
N ASP A 146 -12.38 -10.34 -14.03
CA ASP A 146 -13.69 -10.36 -13.37
C ASP A 146 -13.73 -11.47 -12.31
N ASN A 147 -14.19 -11.11 -11.12
CA ASN A 147 -14.28 -11.99 -9.95
C ASN A 147 -12.94 -12.60 -9.48
N ASP A 148 -11.80 -12.01 -9.86
CA ASP A 148 -10.49 -12.45 -9.37
C ASP A 148 -9.59 -11.22 -9.11
N MET A 149 -8.87 -11.26 -7.99
CA MET A 149 -7.93 -10.20 -7.61
C MET A 149 -6.53 -10.54 -8.12
N LYS A 150 -6.15 -9.93 -9.23
CA LYS A 150 -4.78 -10.05 -9.77
C LYS A 150 -4.06 -8.71 -9.73
N PRO A 151 -2.80 -8.70 -9.28
CA PRO A 151 -2.03 -7.46 -9.23
C PRO A 151 -1.57 -7.03 -10.63
N THR A 152 -1.53 -5.72 -10.81
CA THR A 152 -0.69 -5.07 -11.81
C THR A 152 0.57 -4.61 -11.12
N THR A 153 1.72 -5.10 -11.54
CA THR A 153 3.03 -4.79 -10.93
C THR A 153 3.68 -3.60 -11.61
N PHE A 154 3.88 -2.53 -10.86
CA PHE A 154 4.64 -1.35 -11.26
C PHE A 154 6.07 -1.46 -10.73
N ALA A 155 7.00 -1.95 -11.55
CA ALA A 155 8.39 -2.15 -11.17
C ALA A 155 9.21 -0.87 -11.37
N PHE A 156 10.06 -0.53 -10.40
CA PHE A 156 11.00 0.59 -10.52
C PHE A 156 12.32 0.12 -11.14
N ALA A 157 12.84 0.90 -12.06
CA ALA A 157 14.12 0.60 -12.72
C ALA A 157 15.30 0.52 -11.72
N THR A 158 15.22 1.32 -10.66
CA THR A 158 16.18 1.31 -9.55
C THR A 158 15.39 1.23 -8.25
N PRO A 159 15.72 0.30 -7.33
CA PRO A 159 15.07 0.22 -6.03
C PRO A 159 15.22 1.51 -5.21
N ILE A 160 14.18 1.90 -4.49
CA ILE A 160 14.10 3.15 -3.74
C ILE A 160 14.35 2.87 -2.27
N THR A 161 15.39 3.45 -1.68
CA THR A 161 15.68 3.30 -0.25
C THR A 161 14.69 4.10 0.60
N VAL A 162 14.07 3.43 1.56
CA VAL A 162 13.13 4.03 2.53
C VAL A 162 13.48 3.57 3.96
N ASN A 163 13.39 4.51 4.91
CA ASN A 163 13.55 4.27 6.35
C ASN A 163 12.57 5.10 7.19
N LYS A 164 11.66 5.80 6.53
CA LYS A 164 10.61 6.62 7.12
C LYS A 164 9.27 6.25 6.49
N ALA A 165 8.18 6.78 7.04
CA ALA A 165 6.88 6.70 6.39
C ALA A 165 6.94 7.32 4.99
N PHE A 166 6.17 6.78 4.07
CA PHE A 166 6.16 7.19 2.67
C PHE A 166 4.75 7.07 2.08
N PHE A 167 4.59 7.66 0.91
CA PHE A 167 3.39 7.50 0.10
C PHE A 167 3.67 6.71 -1.17
N VAL A 168 2.70 5.91 -1.58
CA VAL A 168 2.53 5.50 -2.98
C VAL A 168 1.50 6.43 -3.59
N VAL A 169 1.92 7.19 -4.60
CA VAL A 169 1.06 8.15 -5.30
C VAL A 169 0.74 7.60 -6.68
N ILE A 170 -0.54 7.61 -7.04
CA ILE A 170 -1.06 7.13 -8.32
C ILE A 170 -1.67 8.33 -9.05
N ASP A 171 -1.25 8.56 -10.28
CA ASP A 171 -1.81 9.60 -11.15
C ASP A 171 -1.96 9.12 -12.61
N GLY A 172 -2.57 9.97 -13.43
CA GLY A 172 -2.80 9.67 -14.84
C GLY A 172 -4.02 8.77 -15.09
N ILE A 173 -4.79 8.42 -14.07
CA ILE A 173 -6.07 7.74 -14.28
C ILE A 173 -7.00 8.70 -15.01
N PRO A 174 -7.49 8.33 -16.21
CA PRO A 174 -8.34 9.23 -16.99
C PRO A 174 -9.67 9.49 -16.29
N ASN A 175 -10.11 10.74 -16.34
CA ASN A 175 -11.41 11.13 -15.81
C ASN A 175 -12.54 10.61 -16.69
N ILE A 176 -13.70 10.39 -16.08
CA ILE A 176 -14.94 10.15 -16.82
C ILE A 176 -15.36 11.48 -17.45
N ASP A 177 -15.44 11.52 -18.77
CA ASP A 177 -15.84 12.72 -19.49
C ASP A 177 -17.37 12.88 -19.48
N ASN A 178 -17.84 13.84 -18.69
CA ASN A 178 -19.16 14.49 -18.70
C ASN A 178 -20.36 13.58 -19.01
N GLY A 179 -20.47 12.44 -18.32
CA GLY A 179 -21.58 11.50 -18.45
C GLY A 179 -21.46 10.50 -19.59
N THR A 180 -20.48 10.65 -20.45
CA THR A 180 -20.11 9.63 -21.43
C THR A 180 -18.98 8.82 -20.83
N LYS A 181 -19.31 7.67 -20.24
CA LYS A 181 -18.32 6.75 -19.68
C LYS A 181 -17.39 6.28 -20.79
N LYS A 182 -16.19 6.85 -20.86
CA LYS A 182 -15.15 6.47 -21.81
C LYS A 182 -14.13 5.54 -21.18
N ASP A 183 -13.70 5.90 -19.97
CA ASP A 183 -12.73 5.13 -19.20
C ASP A 183 -13.33 4.80 -17.83
N GLU A 184 -13.26 3.53 -17.44
CA GLU A 184 -13.71 3.02 -16.14
C GLU A 184 -12.58 2.23 -15.47
N ILE A 185 -11.60 2.95 -14.95
CA ILE A 185 -10.51 2.37 -14.17
C ILE A 185 -10.84 2.60 -12.70
N ALA A 186 -10.83 1.52 -11.91
CA ALA A 186 -11.05 1.60 -10.47
C ALA A 186 -10.07 0.70 -9.73
N ILE A 187 -9.59 1.14 -8.58
CA ILE A 187 -8.75 0.36 -7.66
C ILE A 187 -9.67 -0.24 -6.59
N PHE A 188 -9.40 -1.48 -6.19
CA PHE A 188 -10.06 -2.06 -5.03
C PHE A 188 -9.74 -1.26 -3.77
N CYS A 189 -10.76 -1.02 -2.95
CA CYS A 189 -10.64 -0.33 -1.68
C CYS A 189 -11.35 -1.11 -0.58
N HIS A 190 -10.85 -0.99 0.65
CA HIS A 190 -11.57 -1.34 1.86
C HIS A 190 -12.09 -0.07 2.51
N ARG A 191 -13.42 -0.02 2.77
CA ARG A 191 -14.05 1.08 3.50
C ARG A 191 -13.95 0.81 5.00
N ARG A 192 -13.36 1.73 5.74
CA ARG A 192 -13.19 1.64 7.18
C ARG A 192 -14.35 2.29 7.92
N LYS A 193 -14.52 1.96 9.20
CA LYS A 193 -15.47 2.64 10.07
C LYS A 193 -14.95 4.03 10.45
N THR A 194 -15.83 4.94 10.77
CA THR A 194 -15.57 6.36 10.98
C THR A 194 -14.42 6.69 11.94
N ASN A 195 -14.05 5.81 12.86
CA ASN A 195 -12.97 6.04 13.82
C ASN A 195 -11.70 5.22 13.53
N GLU A 196 -11.65 4.52 12.40
CA GLU A 196 -10.51 3.72 12.02
C GLU A 196 -9.50 4.55 11.23
N LYS A 197 -8.25 4.06 11.21
CA LYS A 197 -7.14 4.76 10.55
C LYS A 197 -7.37 4.85 9.05
N CYS A 198 -7.58 6.06 8.53
CA CYS A 198 -7.53 6.34 7.10
C CYS A 198 -6.08 6.42 6.62
N THR A 199 -5.75 5.74 5.53
CA THR A 199 -4.43 5.77 4.89
C THR A 199 -4.48 6.39 3.49
N THR A 200 -5.66 6.70 2.99
CA THR A 200 -5.88 7.21 1.63
C THR A 200 -6.02 8.73 1.61
N PHE A 201 -5.37 9.32 0.63
CA PHE A 201 -5.39 10.77 0.33
C PHE A 201 -5.72 10.95 -1.16
N HIS A 202 -6.25 12.11 -1.49
CA HIS A 202 -6.51 12.50 -2.87
C HIS A 202 -6.12 13.95 -3.15
N LEU A 203 -5.70 14.21 -4.36
CA LEU A 203 -5.39 15.55 -4.84
C LEU A 203 -6.56 16.08 -5.64
N LEU A 204 -7.21 17.10 -5.10
CA LEU A 204 -8.38 17.74 -5.69
C LEU A 204 -7.98 19.03 -6.38
N ALA A 205 -8.53 19.27 -7.58
CA ALA A 205 -8.46 20.57 -8.22
C ALA A 205 -9.29 21.59 -7.44
N ASN A 206 -8.71 22.74 -7.14
CA ASN A 206 -9.43 23.82 -6.47
C ASN A 206 -10.30 24.58 -7.47
N GLU A 207 -11.48 24.99 -7.03
CA GLU A 207 -12.41 25.80 -7.81
C GLU A 207 -12.57 27.19 -7.17
N ASP A 208 -12.91 28.17 -7.99
CA ASP A 208 -13.30 29.49 -7.53
C ASP A 208 -14.78 29.53 -7.09
N GLU A 209 -15.28 30.71 -6.72
CA GLU A 209 -16.67 30.94 -6.30
C GLU A 209 -17.71 30.67 -7.41
N HIS A 210 -17.25 30.53 -8.67
CA HIS A 210 -18.09 30.22 -9.83
C HIS A 210 -17.91 28.76 -10.30
N HIS A 211 -17.29 27.89 -9.45
CA HIS A 211 -16.99 26.48 -9.77
C HIS A 211 -16.06 26.32 -10.99
N GLN A 212 -15.17 27.31 -11.24
CA GLN A 212 -14.18 27.20 -12.30
C GLN A 212 -12.83 26.76 -11.71
N PRO A 213 -12.10 25.84 -12.38
CA PRO A 213 -10.79 25.43 -11.93
C PRO A 213 -9.82 26.60 -11.80
N THR A 214 -9.20 26.77 -10.64
CA THR A 214 -8.22 27.83 -10.36
C THR A 214 -6.82 27.51 -10.90
N GLY A 215 -6.59 26.27 -11.35
CA GLY A 215 -5.27 25.77 -11.71
C GLY A 215 -4.39 25.41 -10.51
N THR A 216 -4.93 25.51 -9.30
CA THR A 216 -4.27 25.04 -8.07
C THR A 216 -4.88 23.75 -7.57
N TYR A 217 -4.17 23.02 -6.71
CA TYR A 217 -4.57 21.70 -6.22
C TYR A 217 -4.29 21.60 -4.73
N THR A 218 -5.14 20.86 -4.03
CA THR A 218 -4.99 20.61 -2.59
C THR A 218 -5.05 19.11 -2.29
N TRP A 219 -4.08 18.62 -1.51
CA TRP A 219 -4.12 17.28 -0.95
C TRP A 219 -5.11 17.24 0.22
N LEU A 220 -6.00 16.27 0.19
CA LEU A 220 -6.98 16.03 1.25
C LEU A 220 -6.85 14.59 1.75
N LYS A 221 -6.90 14.43 3.06
CA LYS A 221 -7.04 13.11 3.69
C LYS A 221 -8.52 12.76 3.78
N ASN A 222 -8.87 11.55 3.38
CA ASN A 222 -10.27 11.11 3.38
C ASN A 222 -10.73 10.69 4.79
N THR A 223 -10.93 11.64 5.69
CA THR A 223 -11.30 11.37 7.09
C THR A 223 -12.78 11.13 7.30
N GLU A 224 -13.64 11.63 6.42
CA GLU A 224 -15.11 11.49 6.52
C GLU A 224 -15.57 10.10 6.06
N ASP A 225 -14.92 9.55 5.03
CA ASP A 225 -15.15 8.19 4.54
C ASP A 225 -13.80 7.45 4.47
N PRO A 226 -13.26 6.98 5.62
CA PRO A 226 -11.92 6.45 5.69
C PRO A 226 -11.77 5.20 4.81
N LEU A 227 -10.74 5.20 3.99
CA LEU A 227 -10.45 4.12 3.04
C LEU A 227 -9.01 3.64 3.17
N SER A 228 -8.74 2.45 2.66
CA SER A 228 -7.42 1.99 2.23
C SER A 228 -7.55 1.38 0.84
N MET A 229 -6.63 1.73 -0.04
CA MET A 229 -6.55 1.17 -1.38
C MET A 229 -5.78 -0.15 -1.37
N ALA A 230 -6.14 -1.06 -2.26
CA ALA A 230 -5.42 -2.31 -2.50
C ALA A 230 -4.12 -2.04 -3.26
N VAL A 231 -3.17 -1.47 -2.55
CA VAL A 231 -1.84 -1.06 -2.98
C VAL A 231 -0.81 -1.73 -2.10
N CYS A 232 0.18 -2.40 -2.69
CA CYS A 232 1.05 -3.36 -2.01
C CYS A 232 2.51 -3.17 -2.44
N PRO A 233 3.29 -2.30 -1.78
CA PRO A 233 4.72 -2.19 -2.06
C PRO A 233 5.48 -3.46 -1.70
N LEU A 234 6.39 -3.88 -2.60
CA LEU A 234 7.36 -4.93 -2.34
C LEU A 234 8.63 -4.32 -1.76
N LEU A 235 8.87 -4.57 -0.48
CA LEU A 235 10.07 -4.15 0.23
C LEU A 235 11.10 -5.27 0.25
N SER A 236 12.37 -4.90 0.03
CA SER A 236 13.53 -5.78 0.22
C SER A 236 14.37 -5.24 1.38
N TYR A 237 14.58 -6.07 2.38
CA TYR A 237 15.40 -5.78 3.54
C TYR A 237 16.77 -6.45 3.40
N ASN A 238 17.81 -5.65 3.30
CA ASN A 238 19.19 -6.15 3.37
C ASN A 238 19.60 -6.29 4.84
N LEU A 239 19.56 -7.51 5.34
CA LEU A 239 20.26 -7.80 6.61
C LEU A 239 21.76 -7.85 6.30
N SER A 240 22.46 -6.76 6.56
CA SER A 240 23.90 -6.86 6.74
C SER A 240 24.15 -7.66 8.03
N PRO A 241 24.96 -8.74 8.01
CA PRO A 241 25.37 -9.36 9.25
C PRO A 241 26.18 -8.32 10.04
N THR A 242 25.57 -7.70 11.03
CA THR A 242 26.31 -6.98 12.04
C THR A 242 27.16 -8.02 12.77
N ALA A 243 28.46 -7.92 12.61
CA ALA A 243 29.37 -8.67 13.47
C ALA A 243 29.04 -8.26 14.91
N ILE A 244 28.47 -9.19 15.67
CA ILE A 244 28.31 -9.01 17.11
C ILE A 244 29.66 -9.35 17.65
N ASP A 245 30.47 -8.34 18.02
CA ASP A 245 31.58 -8.52 18.92
C ASP A 245 30.99 -8.99 20.25
N HIS A 246 31.16 -10.26 20.53
CA HIS A 246 30.93 -10.77 21.88
C HIS A 246 32.11 -10.31 22.77
N PRO A 247 31.84 -9.66 23.90
CA PRO A 247 32.87 -9.42 24.91
C PRO A 247 33.36 -10.72 25.55
#